data_a07b21dd99616f4685415520d129c7d5
#
_entry.id   a07b21dd99616f4685415520d129c7d5
#
_cell.length_a   1.000
_cell.length_b   1.000
_cell.length_c   1.000
_cell.angle_alpha   90.00
_cell.angle_beta   90.00
_cell.angle_gamma   90.00
#
_symmetry.space_group_name_H-M   'P 1'
#
loop_
_entity.id
_entity.type
_entity.pdbx_description
1 polymer ?
#
loop_
_entity_poly.entity_id
_entity_poly.type
_entity_poly.pdbx_seq_one_letter_code
_entity_poly.pdbx_strand_id
1 'polypeptide(L)'
;MCIRDSYSPHRFDPHPGDNLGLLVEDTRTGGTLFYAPGLGQVDDELLRMMHSADCLLVDGTLWDDDEMQRRGVGTRTGREMGHLAQNGPGGMLEVLDGFARQRKVLIHINNTNPILDEQSPERAEVQRRGVEVAYDGMSIEL
;
A
#
# COMPACT_ATOMS: atom_id res chain seq x y z
N MET A 1 5.81 -12.87 -4.50
CA MET A 1 5.72 -11.43 -4.84
C MET A 1 7.14 -10.91 -5.07
N CYS A 2 7.42 -10.41 -6.27
CA CYS A 2 8.73 -9.83 -6.59
C CYS A 2 8.59 -8.31 -6.53
N ILE A 3 9.16 -7.68 -5.52
CA ILE A 3 9.16 -6.22 -5.40
C ILE A 3 10.60 -5.73 -5.52
N ARG A 4 10.75 -4.65 -6.29
CA ARG A 4 12.04 -3.99 -6.47
C ARG A 4 12.37 -3.17 -5.23
N ASP A 5 13.17 -3.70 -4.33
CA ASP A 5 13.74 -2.91 -3.24
C ASP A 5 14.91 -2.06 -3.77
N SER A 6 14.93 -0.78 -3.43
CA SER A 6 16.00 0.14 -3.82
C SER A 6 17.36 -0.24 -3.23
N TYR A 7 17.37 -1.05 -2.18
CA TYR A 7 18.56 -1.54 -1.47
C TYR A 7 18.98 -2.94 -1.88
N SER A 8 18.12 -3.67 -2.60
CA SER A 8 18.44 -5.01 -3.08
C SER A 8 19.56 -4.95 -4.13
N PRO A 9 20.59 -5.83 -4.05
CA PRO A 9 21.56 -5.99 -5.11
C PRO A 9 20.91 -6.49 -6.43
N HIS A 10 19.70 -7.05 -6.32
CA HIS A 10 18.90 -7.57 -7.44
C HIS A 10 17.78 -6.62 -7.89
N ARG A 11 17.87 -5.33 -7.59
CA ARG A 11 16.81 -4.34 -7.89
C ARG A 11 16.35 -4.28 -9.34
N PHE A 12 17.16 -4.78 -10.29
CA PHE A 12 16.83 -4.88 -11.72
C PHE A 12 16.45 -6.30 -12.14
N ASP A 13 16.61 -7.27 -11.25
CA ASP A 13 16.29 -8.68 -11.43
C ASP A 13 15.68 -9.18 -10.12
N PRO A 14 14.41 -8.84 -9.84
CA PRO A 14 13.78 -9.13 -8.55
C PRO A 14 13.60 -10.63 -8.32
N HIS A 15 13.97 -11.08 -7.14
CA HIS A 15 13.86 -12.48 -6.73
C HIS A 15 12.73 -12.68 -5.71
N PRO A 16 12.12 -13.88 -5.67
CA PRO A 16 11.21 -14.25 -4.60
C PRO A 16 11.88 -14.08 -3.23
N GLY A 17 11.23 -13.34 -2.32
CA GLY A 17 11.75 -13.05 -0.99
C GLY A 17 12.41 -11.66 -0.83
N ASP A 18 12.59 -10.90 -1.90
CA ASP A 18 13.07 -9.51 -1.82
C ASP A 18 12.08 -8.62 -1.06
N ASN A 19 10.80 -9.00 -1.07
CA ASN A 19 9.77 -8.35 -0.27
C ASN A 19 8.73 -9.38 0.21
N LEU A 20 8.14 -9.14 1.38
CA LEU A 20 7.22 -10.08 2.01
C LEU A 20 5.86 -9.41 2.24
N GLY A 21 4.80 -10.13 1.88
CA GLY A 21 3.47 -9.93 2.42
C GLY A 21 3.19 -10.96 3.50
N LEU A 22 2.46 -10.57 4.53
CA LEU A 22 2.05 -11.45 5.61
C LEU A 22 0.53 -11.57 5.65
N LEU A 23 0.05 -12.80 5.79
CA LEU A 23 -1.32 -13.07 6.20
C LEU A 23 -1.28 -13.52 7.66
N VAL A 24 -1.93 -12.77 8.53
CA VAL A 24 -1.97 -13.01 9.98
C VAL A 24 -3.38 -13.40 10.37
N GLU A 25 -3.53 -14.43 11.17
CA GLU A 25 -4.81 -14.88 11.72
C GLU A 25 -4.76 -14.80 13.25
N ASP A 26 -5.75 -14.17 13.86
CA ASP A 26 -6.02 -14.30 15.30
C ASP A 26 -6.71 -15.64 15.54
N THR A 27 -5.98 -16.61 16.09
CA THR A 27 -6.50 -17.96 16.34
C THR A 27 -7.63 -18.00 17.37
N ARG A 28 -7.87 -16.93 18.11
CA ARG A 28 -8.96 -16.80 19.08
C ARG A 28 -10.27 -16.38 18.45
N THR A 29 -10.21 -15.45 17.49
CA THR A 29 -11.38 -14.86 16.82
C THR A 29 -11.59 -15.42 15.42
N GLY A 30 -10.55 -15.90 14.76
CA GLY A 30 -10.52 -16.27 13.35
C GLY A 30 -10.39 -15.04 12.42
N GLY A 31 -10.27 -13.84 12.98
CA GLY A 31 -10.08 -12.62 12.20
C GLY A 31 -8.74 -12.60 11.48
N THR A 32 -8.69 -12.04 10.28
CA THR A 32 -7.53 -12.12 9.39
C THR A 32 -7.06 -10.75 8.92
N LEU A 33 -5.74 -10.58 8.86
CA LEU A 33 -5.08 -9.36 8.43
C LEU A 33 -4.09 -9.68 7.31
N PHE A 34 -4.17 -8.95 6.21
CA PHE A 34 -3.13 -8.92 5.18
C PHE A 34 -2.27 -7.67 5.37
N TYR A 35 -0.95 -7.87 5.49
CA TYR A 35 0.04 -6.81 5.70
C TYR A 35 1.06 -6.81 4.56
N ALA A 36 1.14 -5.74 3.79
CA ALA A 36 2.09 -5.57 2.70
C ALA A 36 2.47 -4.08 2.54
N PRO A 37 3.48 -3.60 3.28
CA PRO A 37 3.87 -2.19 3.31
C PRO A 37 4.56 -1.69 2.05
N GLY A 38 5.05 -2.60 1.21
CA GLY A 38 5.67 -2.28 -0.06
C GLY A 38 5.07 -3.14 -1.17
N LEU A 39 4.28 -2.54 -2.05
CA LEU A 39 3.60 -3.18 -3.17
C LEU A 39 3.88 -2.43 -4.47
N GLY A 40 4.78 -2.95 -5.31
CA GLY A 40 5.04 -2.37 -6.64
C GLY A 40 4.08 -2.85 -7.71
N GLN A 41 3.42 -3.98 -7.48
CA GLN A 41 2.48 -4.59 -8.40
C GLN A 41 1.53 -5.51 -7.63
N VAL A 42 0.28 -5.57 -8.08
CA VAL A 42 -0.73 -6.50 -7.56
C VAL A 42 -1.08 -7.50 -8.65
N ASP A 43 -0.78 -8.77 -8.41
CA ASP A 43 -1.10 -9.89 -9.29
C ASP A 43 -2.30 -10.69 -8.76
N ASP A 44 -2.73 -11.71 -9.53
CA ASP A 44 -3.89 -12.54 -9.18
C ASP A 44 -3.70 -13.32 -7.88
N GLU A 45 -2.46 -13.70 -7.54
CA GLU A 45 -2.16 -14.40 -6.28
C GLU A 45 -2.34 -13.46 -5.10
N LEU A 46 -1.82 -12.25 -5.23
CA LEU A 46 -1.95 -11.22 -4.22
C LEU A 46 -3.41 -10.81 -4.02
N LEU A 47 -4.17 -10.62 -5.11
CA LEU A 47 -5.61 -10.35 -5.05
C LEU A 47 -6.35 -11.45 -4.27
N ARG A 48 -6.03 -12.72 -4.50
CA ARG A 48 -6.64 -13.83 -3.75
C ARG A 48 -6.32 -13.77 -2.26
N MET A 49 -5.08 -13.47 -1.90
CA MET A 49 -4.68 -13.29 -0.50
C MET A 49 -5.39 -12.10 0.14
N MET A 50 -5.46 -10.96 -0.55
CA MET A 50 -6.18 -9.79 -0.09
C MET A 50 -7.67 -10.09 0.12
N HIS A 51 -8.31 -10.84 -0.78
CA HIS A 51 -9.72 -11.23 -0.65
C HIS A 51 -9.99 -12.18 0.52
N SER A 52 -8.99 -12.94 0.98
CA SER A 52 -9.12 -13.84 2.12
C SER A 52 -9.00 -13.14 3.48
N ALA A 53 -8.57 -11.89 3.49
CA ALA A 53 -8.40 -11.12 4.73
C ALA A 53 -9.64 -10.26 5.06
N ASP A 54 -9.84 -10.00 6.35
CA ASP A 54 -10.86 -9.07 6.85
C ASP A 54 -10.35 -7.64 6.87
N CYS A 55 -9.04 -7.46 7.09
CA CYS A 55 -8.38 -6.17 7.12
C CYS A 55 -7.14 -6.16 6.20
N LEU A 56 -6.96 -5.08 5.46
CA LEU A 56 -5.85 -4.86 4.54
C LEU A 56 -5.00 -3.70 5.05
N LEU A 57 -3.74 -3.97 5.40
CA LEU A 57 -2.71 -2.95 5.63
C LEU A 57 -1.76 -2.95 4.45
N VAL A 58 -1.92 -2.00 3.55
CA VAL A 58 -1.23 -1.98 2.26
C VAL A 58 -0.47 -0.70 2.02
N ASP A 59 0.38 -0.74 1.02
CA ASP A 59 1.28 0.34 0.62
C ASP A 59 0.55 1.66 0.36
N GLY A 60 0.91 2.67 1.11
CA GLY A 60 0.44 4.05 1.01
C GLY A 60 1.56 5.04 0.73
N THR A 61 2.70 4.59 0.19
CA THR A 61 3.94 5.38 0.14
C THR A 61 3.76 6.69 -0.62
N LEU A 62 3.26 6.66 -1.85
CA LEU A 62 3.18 7.83 -2.72
C LEU A 62 1.78 8.03 -3.28
N TRP A 63 1.36 9.28 -3.40
CA TRP A 63 0.11 9.64 -4.08
C TRP A 63 0.24 9.45 -5.58
N ASP A 64 1.24 10.11 -6.19
CA ASP A 64 1.55 9.97 -7.61
C ASP A 64 2.93 9.31 -7.81
N ASP A 65 3.11 8.64 -8.95
CA ASP A 65 4.34 7.92 -9.26
C ASP A 65 5.58 8.83 -9.33
N ASP A 66 5.40 10.08 -9.78
CA ASP A 66 6.47 11.09 -9.93
C ASP A 66 6.57 12.07 -8.73
N GLU A 67 5.90 11.78 -7.62
CA GLU A 67 5.79 12.68 -6.45
C GLU A 67 7.16 13.15 -5.94
N MET A 68 8.12 12.24 -5.82
CA MET A 68 9.48 12.56 -5.35
C MET A 68 10.19 13.56 -6.26
N GLN A 69 10.02 13.40 -7.57
CA GLN A 69 10.60 14.28 -8.59
C GLN A 69 9.97 15.66 -8.52
N ARG A 70 8.63 15.73 -8.47
CA ARG A 70 7.90 17.02 -8.39
C ARG A 70 8.19 17.78 -7.09
N ARG A 71 8.45 17.07 -6.00
CA ARG A 71 8.85 17.68 -4.71
C ARG A 71 10.33 18.04 -4.63
N GLY A 72 11.14 17.63 -5.62
CA GLY A 72 12.58 17.93 -5.65
C GLY A 72 13.40 17.18 -4.58
N VAL A 73 12.87 16.09 -4.04
CA VAL A 73 13.51 15.30 -2.96
C VAL A 73 14.04 13.95 -3.44
N GLY A 74 13.82 13.61 -4.70
CA GLY A 74 14.32 12.39 -5.31
C GLY A 74 14.21 12.41 -6.83
N THR A 75 14.90 11.49 -7.48
CA THR A 75 14.92 11.36 -8.95
C THR A 75 14.17 10.12 -9.45
N ARG A 76 13.76 9.23 -8.53
CA ARG A 76 13.07 7.98 -8.87
C ARG A 76 11.57 8.13 -8.77
N THR A 77 10.87 7.36 -9.59
CA THR A 77 9.43 7.17 -9.47
C THR A 77 9.10 6.15 -8.37
N GLY A 78 7.85 6.13 -7.92
CA GLY A 78 7.35 5.12 -6.99
C GLY A 78 7.57 3.71 -7.52
N ARG A 79 7.24 3.48 -8.78
CA ARG A 79 7.41 2.20 -9.45
C ARG A 79 8.87 1.74 -9.51
N GLU A 80 9.82 2.65 -9.74
CA GLU A 80 11.26 2.35 -9.68
C GLU A 80 11.74 2.01 -8.28
N MET A 81 11.01 2.44 -7.25
CA MET A 81 11.29 2.14 -5.85
C MET A 81 10.52 0.92 -5.33
N GLY A 82 9.64 0.33 -6.12
CA GLY A 82 8.85 -0.83 -5.74
C GLY A 82 7.53 -0.49 -5.05
N HIS A 83 7.01 0.71 -5.27
CA HIS A 83 5.75 1.19 -4.72
C HIS A 83 4.74 1.50 -5.81
N LEU A 84 3.51 1.00 -5.65
CA LEU A 84 2.39 1.35 -6.50
C LEU A 84 1.81 2.69 -6.02
N ALA A 85 1.77 3.69 -6.91
CA ALA A 85 1.13 4.96 -6.60
C ALA A 85 -0.36 4.76 -6.24
N GLN A 86 -0.88 5.60 -5.37
CA GLN A 86 -2.28 5.52 -4.93
C GLN A 86 -3.24 5.98 -6.01
N ASN A 87 -2.86 7.06 -6.71
CA ASN A 87 -3.66 7.73 -7.73
C ASN A 87 -3.44 7.14 -9.13
N GLY A 88 -4.39 7.43 -10.03
CA GLY A 88 -4.32 7.10 -11.45
C GLY A 88 -4.76 5.67 -11.80
N PRO A 89 -4.82 5.38 -13.11
CA PRO A 89 -5.23 4.07 -13.62
C PRO A 89 -4.31 2.95 -13.13
N GLY A 90 -4.90 1.90 -12.57
CA GLY A 90 -4.20 0.77 -11.98
C GLY A 90 -3.47 1.10 -10.66
N GLY A 91 -3.76 2.27 -10.07
CA GLY A 91 -3.22 2.67 -8.77
C GLY A 91 -3.84 1.91 -7.60
N MET A 92 -3.25 2.05 -6.42
CA MET A 92 -3.68 1.31 -5.22
C MET A 92 -5.15 1.59 -4.86
N LEU A 93 -5.63 2.83 -5.02
CA LEU A 93 -7.03 3.14 -4.71
C LEU A 93 -8.00 2.45 -5.66
N GLU A 94 -7.66 2.33 -6.95
CA GLU A 94 -8.49 1.58 -7.90
C GLU A 94 -8.51 0.08 -7.57
N VAL A 95 -7.36 -0.48 -7.17
CA VAL A 95 -7.29 -1.87 -6.66
C VAL A 95 -8.21 -2.03 -5.44
N LEU A 96 -8.15 -1.11 -4.48
CA LEU A 96 -8.91 -1.17 -3.23
C LEU A 96 -10.43 -0.97 -3.42
N ASP A 97 -10.88 -0.39 -4.52
CA ASP A 97 -12.31 -0.29 -4.86
C ASP A 97 -12.96 -1.69 -5.03
N GLY A 98 -12.18 -2.70 -5.38
CA GLY A 98 -12.63 -4.10 -5.46
C GLY A 98 -12.92 -4.77 -4.10
N PHE A 99 -12.59 -4.12 -2.98
CA PHE A 99 -12.65 -4.68 -1.63
C PHE A 99 -13.72 -3.98 -0.78
N ALA A 100 -15.01 -4.25 -1.06
CA ALA A 100 -16.12 -3.56 -0.40
C ALA A 100 -16.35 -3.97 1.07
N ARG A 101 -15.93 -5.18 1.46
CA ARG A 101 -16.19 -5.74 2.80
C ARG A 101 -14.98 -5.60 3.74
N GLN A 102 -13.79 -5.52 3.20
CA GLN A 102 -12.55 -5.45 3.96
C GLN A 102 -12.35 -4.05 4.54
N ARG A 103 -11.84 -3.98 5.77
CA ARG A 103 -11.24 -2.76 6.28
C ARG A 103 -9.96 -2.48 5.52
N LYS A 104 -9.78 -1.28 5.02
CA LYS A 104 -8.66 -0.90 4.14
C LYS A 104 -7.89 0.24 4.78
N VAL A 105 -6.60 0.02 5.02
CA VAL A 105 -5.73 0.98 5.70
C VAL A 105 -4.44 1.17 4.90
N LEU A 106 -4.14 2.40 4.52
CA LEU A 106 -2.86 2.76 3.92
C LEU A 106 -1.81 2.94 5.00
N ILE A 107 -0.67 2.27 4.84
CA ILE A 107 0.48 2.32 5.74
C ILE A 107 1.75 2.68 4.96
N HIS A 108 2.90 2.81 5.64
CA HIS A 108 4.19 3.11 5.00
C HIS A 108 4.15 4.40 4.15
N ILE A 109 3.59 5.46 4.73
CA ILE A 109 3.31 6.71 4.01
C ILE A 109 4.56 7.58 4.00
N ASN A 110 4.99 8.01 2.81
CA ASN A 110 6.12 8.91 2.68
C ASN A 110 5.76 10.33 3.15
N ASN A 111 6.72 11.05 3.71
CA ASN A 111 6.51 12.41 4.22
C ASN A 111 6.18 13.46 3.13
N THR A 112 6.36 13.11 1.87
CA THR A 112 5.96 13.96 0.73
C THR A 112 4.50 13.76 0.33
N ASN A 113 3.87 12.67 0.80
CA ASN A 113 2.54 12.29 0.37
C ASN A 113 1.48 13.26 0.92
N PRO A 114 0.65 13.88 0.06
CA PRO A 114 -0.34 14.86 0.47
C PRO A 114 -1.43 14.28 1.40
N ILE A 115 -1.63 12.96 1.44
CA ILE A 115 -2.63 12.35 2.33
C ILE A 115 -2.31 12.50 3.83
N LEU A 116 -1.09 12.91 4.18
CA LEU A 116 -0.71 13.25 5.56
C LEU A 116 -1.36 14.54 6.05
N ASP A 117 -1.69 15.46 5.15
CA ASP A 117 -2.52 16.62 5.45
C ASP A 117 -3.99 16.22 5.48
N GLU A 118 -4.60 16.25 6.67
CA GLU A 118 -6.01 15.86 6.87
C GLU A 118 -7.00 16.74 6.10
N GLN A 119 -6.57 17.93 5.67
CA GLN A 119 -7.39 18.89 4.93
C GLN A 119 -7.13 18.83 3.42
N SER A 120 -6.24 17.97 2.95
CA SER A 120 -5.93 17.85 1.53
C SER A 120 -7.08 17.21 0.73
N PRO A 121 -7.26 17.59 -0.54
CA PRO A 121 -8.22 16.92 -1.41
C PRO A 121 -7.89 15.44 -1.63
N GLU A 122 -6.62 15.07 -1.58
CA GLU A 122 -6.15 13.69 -1.68
C GLU A 122 -6.60 12.87 -0.47
N ARG A 123 -6.52 13.44 0.74
CA ARG A 123 -7.03 12.79 1.96
C ARG A 123 -8.54 12.61 1.89
N ALA A 124 -9.27 13.60 1.41
CA ALA A 124 -10.72 13.53 1.21
C ALA A 124 -11.11 12.44 0.19
N GLU A 125 -10.34 12.27 -0.88
CA GLU A 125 -10.53 11.20 -1.87
C GLU A 125 -10.32 9.81 -1.28
N VAL A 126 -9.27 9.60 -0.48
CA VAL A 126 -9.00 8.35 0.24
C VAL A 126 -10.19 7.99 1.13
N GLN A 127 -10.67 8.95 1.93
CA GLN A 127 -11.81 8.76 2.84
C GLN A 127 -13.11 8.47 2.07
N ARG A 128 -13.36 9.16 0.96
CA ARG A 128 -14.54 8.94 0.11
C ARG A 128 -14.61 7.51 -0.43
N ARG A 129 -13.48 6.87 -0.68
CA ARG A 129 -13.37 5.47 -1.12
C ARG A 129 -13.43 4.47 0.05
N GLY A 130 -13.68 4.94 1.28
CA GLY A 130 -13.74 4.08 2.46
C GLY A 130 -12.40 3.46 2.81
N VAL A 131 -11.33 4.18 2.55
CA VAL A 131 -9.95 3.81 2.89
C VAL A 131 -9.47 4.69 4.04
N GLU A 132 -8.81 4.09 5.02
CA GLU A 132 -8.22 4.78 6.17
C GLU A 132 -6.74 5.08 5.90
N VAL A 133 -6.22 6.07 6.58
CA VAL A 133 -4.79 6.40 6.63
C VAL A 133 -4.29 6.10 8.02
N ALA A 134 -3.29 5.23 8.13
CA ALA A 134 -2.72 4.85 9.42
C ALA A 134 -2.05 6.03 10.13
N TYR A 135 -2.03 5.94 11.44
CA TYR A 135 -1.33 6.87 12.33
C TYR A 135 -0.67 6.10 13.47
N ASP A 136 0.34 6.71 14.08
CA ASP A 136 1.07 6.11 15.20
C ASP A 136 0.16 5.85 16.39
N GLY A 137 0.13 4.63 16.88
CA GLY A 137 -0.76 4.20 17.97
C GLY A 137 -2.15 3.74 17.53
N MET A 138 -2.41 3.60 16.22
CA MET A 138 -3.64 3.03 15.69
C MET A 138 -3.82 1.59 16.18
N SER A 139 -4.98 1.29 16.78
CA SER A 139 -5.38 -0.07 17.16
C SER A 139 -6.30 -0.68 16.10
N ILE A 140 -6.06 -1.94 15.77
CA ILE A 140 -6.88 -2.71 14.82
C ILE A 140 -7.35 -3.97 15.55
N GLU A 141 -8.66 -4.13 15.66
CA GLU A 141 -9.30 -5.34 16.17
C GLU A 141 -9.71 -6.21 14.97
N LEU A 142 -9.45 -7.52 15.07
CA LEU A 142 -9.75 -8.55 14.05
C LEU A 142 -10.86 -9.50 14.53
#